data_19b69610f5313990788c1f12542d0c10
#
_entry.id   19b69610f5313990788c1f12542d0c10
#
_cell.length_a   1.000
_cell.length_b   1.000
_cell.length_c   1.000
_cell.angle_alpha   90.00
_cell.angle_beta   90.00
_cell.angle_gamma   90.00
#
_symmetry.space_group_name_H-M   'P 1'
#
loop_
_entity.id
_entity.type
_entity.pdbx_description
1 polymer ?
#
loop_
_entity_poly.entity_id
_entity_poly.type
_entity_poly.pdbx_seq_one_letter_code
_entity_poly.pdbx_strand_id
1 'polypeptide(L)'
;MFENIESFLSNNNELAWIAIFMFAFMESFILSGIIVSSAILFSVCIFVFNMELLPLYTIVMVAMLGAHLGDVSGFFFGKTVGPTLLATKFISKREKTIKRAQKFLDKTGQYTVILGRFVPAIRPIVPFLLGISDLKAVRFYIADVVACTCWGIALTLLVTGVGSLIG
;
A
#
# COMPACT_ATOMS: atom_id res chain seq x y z
N MET A 1 -21.16 -20.42 6.92
CA MET A 1 -20.75 -18.99 6.89
C MET A 1 -19.69 -18.74 5.82
N PHE A 2 -18.61 -19.52 5.76
CA PHE A 2 -17.60 -19.44 4.68
C PHE A 2 -18.17 -19.78 3.31
N GLU A 3 -18.98 -20.85 3.18
CA GLU A 3 -19.63 -21.24 1.92
C GLU A 3 -20.52 -20.13 1.32
N ASN A 4 -21.19 -19.33 2.17
CA ASN A 4 -22.00 -18.20 1.69
C ASN A 4 -21.12 -17.03 1.18
N ILE A 5 -19.92 -16.87 1.72
CA ILE A 5 -18.95 -15.88 1.25
C ILE A 5 -18.33 -16.34 -0.05
N GLU A 6 -17.99 -17.62 -0.15
CA GLU A 6 -17.46 -18.23 -1.38
C GLU A 6 -18.46 -18.14 -2.54
N SER A 7 -19.72 -18.54 -2.31
CA SER A 7 -20.77 -18.45 -3.32
C SER A 7 -21.11 -17.01 -3.71
N PHE A 8 -21.02 -16.08 -2.76
CA PHE A 8 -21.26 -14.66 -3.03
C PHE A 8 -20.12 -14.05 -3.85
N LEU A 9 -18.86 -14.36 -3.53
CA LEU A 9 -17.69 -13.88 -4.26
C LEU A 9 -17.55 -14.55 -5.63
N SER A 10 -17.86 -15.84 -5.76
CA SER A 10 -17.80 -16.55 -7.05
C SER A 10 -18.87 -16.07 -8.05
N ASN A 11 -20.01 -15.64 -7.55
CA ASN A 11 -21.06 -15.01 -8.37
C ASN A 11 -20.79 -13.54 -8.69
N ASN A 12 -19.83 -12.90 -8.01
CA ASN A 12 -19.50 -11.48 -8.16
C ASN A 12 -17.99 -11.28 -8.24
N ASN A 13 -17.34 -11.88 -9.25
CA ASN A 13 -15.89 -11.71 -9.50
C ASN A 13 -15.45 -10.23 -9.54
N GLU A 14 -16.38 -9.35 -9.93
CA GLU A 14 -16.16 -7.90 -9.92
C GLU A 14 -15.91 -7.35 -8.51
N LEU A 15 -16.44 -7.97 -7.46
CA LEU A 15 -16.19 -7.52 -6.09
C LEU A 15 -14.79 -7.89 -5.59
N ALA A 16 -14.21 -8.97 -6.10
CA ALA A 16 -12.88 -9.41 -5.69
C ALA A 16 -11.80 -8.38 -6.08
N TRP A 17 -11.81 -7.88 -7.33
CA TRP A 17 -10.85 -6.87 -7.74
C TRP A 17 -11.08 -5.51 -7.05
N ILE A 18 -12.36 -5.14 -6.80
CA ILE A 18 -12.67 -3.92 -6.03
C ILE A 18 -12.13 -4.03 -4.61
N ALA A 19 -12.30 -5.18 -3.95
CA ALA A 19 -11.79 -5.41 -2.61
C ALA A 19 -10.26 -5.28 -2.58
N ILE A 20 -9.54 -5.94 -3.51
CA ILE A 20 -8.07 -5.84 -3.61
C ILE A 20 -7.64 -4.39 -3.81
N PHE A 21 -8.28 -3.68 -4.76
CA PHE A 21 -7.99 -2.29 -5.05
C PHE A 21 -8.17 -1.40 -3.80
N MET A 22 -9.32 -1.52 -3.14
CA MET A 22 -9.65 -0.71 -1.96
C MET A 22 -8.71 -0.99 -0.79
N PHE A 23 -8.39 -2.26 -0.50
CA PHE A 23 -7.43 -2.59 0.56
C PHE A 23 -6.02 -2.08 0.23
N ALA A 24 -5.57 -2.22 -1.01
CA ALA A 24 -4.27 -1.72 -1.45
C ALA A 24 -4.19 -0.19 -1.38
N PHE A 25 -5.24 0.51 -1.80
CA PHE A 25 -5.36 1.96 -1.68
C PHE A 25 -5.34 2.39 -0.21
N MET A 26 -6.20 1.79 0.63
CA MET A 26 -6.31 2.14 2.05
C MET A 26 -5.02 1.87 2.82
N GLU A 27 -4.30 0.79 2.49
CA GLU A 27 -3.01 0.47 3.09
C GLU A 27 -1.93 1.50 2.75
N SER A 28 -1.96 2.04 1.53
CA SER A 28 -0.97 3.02 1.06
C SER A 28 -1.29 4.45 1.48
N PHE A 29 -2.56 4.79 1.66
CA PHE A 29 -2.95 6.14 2.07
C PHE A 29 -2.69 6.40 3.55
N ILE A 30 -2.11 7.55 3.91
CA ILE A 30 -1.60 7.83 5.27
C ILE A 30 -2.66 7.71 6.38
N LEU A 31 -3.90 8.15 6.14
CA LEU A 31 -4.93 8.16 7.19
C LEU A 31 -5.43 6.76 7.51
N SER A 32 -5.60 5.92 6.51
CA SER A 32 -6.07 4.54 6.63
C SER A 32 -4.94 3.53 6.80
N GLY A 33 -3.80 3.73 6.14
CA GLY A 33 -2.66 2.81 6.18
C GLY A 33 -1.97 2.69 7.54
N ILE A 34 -2.20 3.65 8.44
CA ILE A 34 -1.77 3.55 9.85
C ILE A 34 -2.63 2.51 10.61
N ILE A 35 -3.85 2.24 10.15
CA ILE A 35 -4.84 1.35 10.78
C ILE A 35 -4.89 0.01 10.06
N VAL A 36 -4.88 0.03 8.72
CA VAL A 36 -4.99 -1.15 7.87
C VAL A 36 -3.63 -1.84 7.80
N SER A 37 -3.60 -3.11 8.19
CA SER A 37 -2.37 -3.92 8.15
C SER A 37 -2.17 -4.53 6.76
N SER A 38 -0.91 -4.56 6.29
CA SER A 38 -0.51 -5.29 5.08
C SER A 38 -0.92 -6.77 5.10
N ALA A 39 -1.01 -7.37 6.27
CA ALA A 39 -1.44 -8.75 6.41
C ALA A 39 -2.86 -8.98 5.88
N ILE A 40 -3.75 -7.99 5.99
CA ILE A 40 -5.13 -8.09 5.46
C ILE A 40 -5.10 -8.15 3.94
N LEU A 41 -4.36 -7.25 3.29
CA LEU A 41 -4.22 -7.26 1.83
C LEU A 41 -3.63 -8.59 1.32
N PHE A 42 -2.57 -9.08 1.96
CA PHE A 42 -1.96 -10.36 1.60
C PHE A 42 -2.94 -11.52 1.76
N SER A 43 -3.68 -11.57 2.88
CA SER A 43 -4.70 -12.61 3.10
C SER A 43 -5.79 -12.58 2.03
N VAL A 44 -6.26 -11.38 1.65
CA VAL A 44 -7.26 -11.23 0.58
C VAL A 44 -6.69 -11.67 -0.76
N CYS A 45 -5.45 -11.30 -1.11
CA CYS A 45 -4.82 -11.72 -2.36
C CYS A 45 -4.64 -13.24 -2.43
N ILE A 46 -4.16 -13.86 -1.35
CA ILE A 46 -3.98 -15.33 -1.27
C ILE A 46 -5.33 -16.04 -1.36
N PHE A 47 -6.35 -15.54 -0.66
CA PHE A 47 -7.70 -16.10 -0.71
C PHE A 47 -8.28 -16.05 -2.13
N VAL A 48 -8.23 -14.89 -2.80
CA VAL A 48 -8.73 -14.71 -4.16
C VAL A 48 -7.97 -15.58 -5.16
N PHE A 49 -6.66 -15.78 -4.94
CA PHE A 49 -5.82 -16.65 -5.78
C PHE A 49 -6.18 -18.13 -5.59
N ASN A 50 -6.28 -18.62 -4.35
CA ASN A 50 -6.58 -20.02 -4.05
C ASN A 50 -8.01 -20.42 -4.43
N MET A 51 -8.96 -19.47 -4.40
CA MET A 51 -10.33 -19.69 -4.87
C MET A 51 -10.47 -19.53 -6.40
N GLU A 52 -9.37 -19.32 -7.12
CA GLU A 52 -9.35 -19.12 -8.58
C GLU A 52 -10.31 -18.03 -9.09
N LEU A 53 -10.68 -17.05 -8.21
CA LEU A 53 -11.61 -15.98 -8.55
C LEU A 53 -11.03 -15.02 -9.57
N LEU A 54 -9.73 -14.76 -9.51
CA LEU A 54 -9.01 -13.90 -10.45
C LEU A 54 -7.64 -14.49 -10.79
N PRO A 55 -7.18 -14.33 -12.03
CA PRO A 55 -5.82 -14.74 -12.39
C PRO A 55 -4.79 -13.86 -11.67
N LEU A 56 -3.65 -14.45 -11.33
CA LEU A 56 -2.58 -13.84 -10.55
C LEU A 56 -2.15 -12.46 -11.08
N TYR A 57 -2.01 -12.32 -12.39
CA TYR A 57 -1.63 -11.05 -13.00
C TYR A 57 -2.66 -9.94 -12.71
N THR A 58 -3.96 -10.25 -12.70
CA THR A 58 -5.01 -9.29 -12.36
C THR A 58 -4.92 -8.88 -10.89
N ILE A 59 -4.75 -9.84 -9.99
CA ILE A 59 -4.56 -9.58 -8.55
C ILE A 59 -3.40 -8.60 -8.33
N VAL A 60 -2.24 -8.88 -8.94
CA VAL A 60 -1.05 -8.07 -8.78
C VAL A 60 -1.22 -6.68 -9.40
N MET A 61 -1.75 -6.59 -10.63
CA MET A 61 -1.95 -5.31 -11.31
C MET A 61 -2.93 -4.40 -10.58
N VAL A 62 -4.05 -4.97 -10.10
CA VAL A 62 -5.06 -4.22 -9.34
C VAL A 62 -4.49 -3.75 -8.00
N ALA A 63 -3.76 -4.60 -7.29
CA ALA A 63 -3.09 -4.22 -6.05
C ALA A 63 -2.04 -3.11 -6.28
N MET A 64 -1.24 -3.21 -7.34
CA MET A 64 -0.27 -2.17 -7.71
C MET A 64 -0.95 -0.83 -8.02
N LEU A 65 -2.05 -0.85 -8.79
CA LEU A 65 -2.81 0.36 -9.12
C LEU A 65 -3.41 1.01 -7.87
N GLY A 66 -4.06 0.22 -7.01
CA GLY A 66 -4.60 0.72 -5.75
C GLY A 66 -3.51 1.33 -4.86
N ALA A 67 -2.39 0.65 -4.72
CA ALA A 67 -1.26 1.12 -3.93
C ALA A 67 -0.63 2.40 -4.52
N HIS A 68 -0.42 2.46 -5.84
CA HIS A 68 0.10 3.65 -6.52
C HIS A 68 -0.80 4.87 -6.31
N LEU A 69 -2.11 4.71 -6.50
CA LEU A 69 -3.07 5.80 -6.28
C LEU A 69 -3.14 6.23 -4.82
N GLY A 70 -3.00 5.30 -3.87
CA GLY A 70 -2.90 5.60 -2.44
C GLY A 70 -1.66 6.43 -2.12
N ASP A 71 -0.50 6.05 -2.65
CA ASP A 71 0.77 6.75 -2.45
C ASP A 71 0.75 8.16 -3.08
N VAL A 72 0.23 8.27 -4.31
CA VAL A 72 0.07 9.57 -4.99
C VAL A 72 -0.88 10.48 -4.20
N SER A 73 -2.01 9.94 -3.75
CA SER A 73 -2.95 10.68 -2.91
C SER A 73 -2.29 11.13 -1.60
N GLY A 74 -1.51 10.26 -0.96
CA GLY A 74 -0.73 10.56 0.23
C GLY A 74 0.31 11.66 0.01
N PHE A 75 1.01 11.64 -1.13
CA PHE A 75 1.99 12.67 -1.51
C PHE A 75 1.32 14.04 -1.68
N PHE A 76 0.24 14.13 -2.47
CA PHE A 76 -0.47 15.40 -2.65
C PHE A 76 -1.15 15.89 -1.37
N PHE A 77 -1.67 14.97 -0.57
CA PHE A 77 -2.20 15.29 0.75
C PHE A 77 -1.12 15.86 1.67
N GLY A 78 0.08 15.27 1.68
CA GLY A 78 1.24 15.82 2.37
C GLY A 78 1.61 17.22 1.89
N LYS A 79 1.58 17.44 0.58
CA LYS A 79 1.92 18.73 -0.01
C LYS A 79 0.93 19.85 0.32
N THR A 80 -0.36 19.52 0.43
CA THR A 80 -1.44 20.51 0.66
C THR A 80 -1.72 20.74 2.14
N VAL A 81 -1.79 19.68 2.93
CA VAL A 81 -2.29 19.73 4.33
C VAL A 81 -1.22 19.33 5.35
N GLY A 82 -0.06 18.87 4.86
CA GLY A 82 1.00 18.28 5.70
C GLY A 82 1.43 19.11 6.89
N PRO A 83 1.79 20.39 6.73
CA PRO A 83 2.24 21.22 7.85
C PRO A 83 1.19 21.34 8.96
N THR A 84 -0.08 21.50 8.59
CA THR A 84 -1.20 21.60 9.54
C THR A 84 -1.47 20.26 10.23
N LEU A 85 -1.37 19.16 9.49
CA LEU A 85 -1.63 17.81 10.00
C LEU A 85 -0.57 17.33 10.98
N LEU A 86 0.70 17.68 10.77
CA LEU A 86 1.79 17.33 11.69
C LEU A 86 1.56 17.91 13.09
N ALA A 87 0.83 19.04 13.19
CA ALA A 87 0.47 19.66 14.45
C ALA A 87 -0.75 19.01 15.15
N THR A 88 -1.44 18.07 14.49
CA THR A 88 -2.65 17.46 15.06
C THR A 88 -2.33 16.36 16.08
N LYS A 89 -3.24 16.20 17.08
CA LYS A 89 -3.14 15.13 18.09
C LYS A 89 -3.15 13.71 17.51
N PHE A 90 -3.74 13.52 16.34
CA PHE A 90 -3.79 12.21 15.67
C PHE A 90 -2.39 11.76 15.21
N ILE A 91 -1.64 12.66 14.62
CA ILE A 91 -0.27 12.40 14.15
C ILE A 91 0.73 12.43 15.30
N SER A 92 0.53 13.28 16.32
CA SER A 92 1.42 13.35 17.49
C SER A 92 1.48 12.01 18.26
N LYS A 93 0.40 11.22 18.30
CA LYS A 93 0.41 9.87 18.87
C LYS A 93 1.37 8.91 18.15
N ARG A 94 1.75 9.21 16.91
CA ARG A 94 2.67 8.41 16.07
C ARG A 94 4.03 9.07 15.88
N GLU A 95 4.38 10.03 16.74
CA GLU A 95 5.61 10.82 16.66
C GLU A 95 6.88 9.99 16.48
N LYS A 96 6.98 8.84 17.17
CA LYS A 96 8.14 7.93 17.05
C LYS A 96 8.27 7.37 15.62
N THR A 97 7.14 7.00 14.99
CA THR A 97 7.12 6.44 13.63
C THR A 97 7.44 7.52 12.61
N ILE A 98 6.89 8.72 12.79
CA ILE A 98 7.17 9.87 11.91
C ILE A 98 8.65 10.27 12.00
N LYS A 99 9.21 10.36 13.21
CA LYS A 99 10.64 10.65 13.40
C LYS A 99 11.55 9.57 12.76
N ARG A 100 11.14 8.30 12.79
CA ARG A 100 11.87 7.22 12.09
C ARG A 100 11.79 7.41 10.58
N ALA A 101 10.61 7.69 10.03
CA ALA A 101 10.43 7.93 8.60
C ALA A 101 11.21 9.18 8.15
N GLN A 102 11.21 10.26 8.95
CA GLN A 102 12.00 11.46 8.67
C GLN A 102 13.50 11.17 8.63
N LYS A 103 14.05 10.47 9.65
CA LYS A 103 15.46 10.06 9.66
C LYS A 103 15.80 9.18 8.46
N PHE A 104 14.87 8.34 8.04
CA PHE A 104 15.04 7.49 6.87
C PHE A 104 15.08 8.33 5.59
N LEU A 105 14.18 9.30 5.47
CA LEU A 105 14.15 10.29 4.37
C LEU A 105 15.45 11.09 4.30
N ASP A 106 15.94 11.61 5.44
CA ASP A 106 17.17 12.38 5.54
C ASP A 106 18.40 11.56 5.08
N LYS A 107 18.38 10.25 5.32
CA LYS A 107 19.47 9.35 4.95
C LYS A 107 19.43 8.89 3.49
N THR A 108 18.23 8.62 2.96
CA THR A 108 18.05 7.95 1.66
C THR A 108 17.48 8.85 0.56
N GLY A 109 17.02 10.07 0.93
CA GLY A 109 16.48 11.04 -0.01
C GLY A 109 15.32 10.46 -0.85
N GLN A 110 15.40 10.64 -2.17
CA GLN A 110 14.36 10.14 -3.09
C GLN A 110 14.20 8.62 -3.11
N TYR A 111 15.25 7.86 -2.73
CA TYR A 111 15.20 6.39 -2.66
C TYR A 111 14.35 5.89 -1.49
N THR A 112 13.94 6.79 -0.59
CA THR A 112 13.04 6.49 0.52
C THR A 112 11.71 5.89 0.05
N VAL A 113 11.22 6.28 -1.14
CA VAL A 113 9.99 5.71 -1.73
C VAL A 113 10.14 4.21 -1.91
N ILE A 114 11.25 3.78 -2.52
CA ILE A 114 11.49 2.36 -2.82
C ILE A 114 11.73 1.57 -1.53
N LEU A 115 12.66 2.02 -0.70
CA LEU A 115 13.04 1.30 0.51
C LEU A 115 11.94 1.34 1.58
N GLY A 116 11.27 2.48 1.73
CA GLY A 116 10.20 2.69 2.71
C GLY A 116 8.98 1.81 2.46
N ARG A 117 8.73 1.43 1.19
CA ARG A 117 7.63 0.55 0.82
C ARG A 117 7.75 -0.86 1.42
N PHE A 118 8.96 -1.34 1.65
CA PHE A 118 9.23 -2.63 2.25
C PHE A 118 9.24 -2.60 3.79
N VAL A 119 9.08 -1.42 4.40
CA VAL A 119 9.00 -1.26 5.86
C VAL A 119 7.55 -0.93 6.24
N PRO A 120 6.74 -1.92 6.69
CA PRO A 120 5.30 -1.76 6.88
C PRO A 120 4.92 -0.58 7.80
N ALA A 121 5.72 -0.34 8.85
CA ALA A 121 5.46 0.71 9.84
C ALA A 121 5.57 2.14 9.29
N ILE A 122 6.36 2.35 8.23
CA ILE A 122 6.61 3.69 7.67
C ILE A 122 6.06 3.85 6.25
N ARG A 123 5.65 2.76 5.61
CA ARG A 123 5.17 2.74 4.23
C ARG A 123 4.14 3.85 3.93
N PRO A 124 3.01 3.98 4.64
CA PRO A 124 2.00 4.99 4.32
C PRO A 124 2.45 6.41 4.68
N ILE A 125 3.47 6.55 5.52
CA ILE A 125 3.98 7.84 5.99
C ILE A 125 4.97 8.44 5.01
N VAL A 126 5.73 7.61 4.28
CA VAL A 126 6.78 8.06 3.35
C VAL A 126 6.25 8.97 2.24
N PRO A 127 5.20 8.61 1.47
CA PRO A 127 4.65 9.51 0.45
C PRO A 127 4.20 10.84 1.01
N PHE A 128 3.57 10.84 2.18
CA PHE A 128 3.13 12.04 2.87
C PHE A 128 4.28 12.96 3.28
N LEU A 129 5.36 12.42 3.86
CA LEU A 129 6.53 13.21 4.24
C LEU A 129 7.28 13.76 3.00
N LEU A 130 7.33 12.98 1.94
CA LEU A 130 7.88 13.43 0.66
C LEU A 130 7.03 14.54 0.03
N GLY A 131 5.71 14.50 0.24
CA GLY A 131 4.81 15.58 -0.17
C GLY A 131 5.07 16.89 0.59
N ILE A 132 5.44 16.83 1.87
CA ILE A 132 5.83 18.00 2.68
C ILE A 132 7.21 18.54 2.26
N SER A 133 8.09 17.65 1.79
CA SER A 133 9.41 18.05 1.34
C SER A 133 9.36 18.75 -0.03
N ASP A 134 10.46 19.44 -0.40
CA ASP A 134 10.59 20.11 -1.70
C ASP A 134 10.78 19.16 -2.88
N LEU A 135 10.44 17.87 -2.72
CA LEU A 135 10.57 16.88 -3.79
C LEU A 135 9.59 17.19 -4.94
N LYS A 136 10.13 17.26 -6.17
CA LYS A 136 9.32 17.45 -7.36
C LYS A 136 8.40 16.22 -7.57
N ALA A 137 7.11 16.46 -7.85
CA ALA A 137 6.12 15.41 -8.06
C ALA A 137 6.55 14.38 -9.12
N VAL A 138 7.20 14.83 -10.22
CA VAL A 138 7.70 13.92 -11.27
C VAL A 138 8.73 12.92 -10.74
N ARG A 139 9.65 13.36 -9.86
CA ARG A 139 10.63 12.46 -9.25
C ARG A 139 9.98 11.46 -8.32
N PHE A 140 8.96 11.90 -7.56
CA PHE A 140 8.16 11.03 -6.73
C PHE A 140 7.45 9.97 -7.59
N TYR A 141 6.77 10.37 -8.66
CA TYR A 141 6.05 9.46 -9.57
C TYR A 141 6.95 8.36 -10.13
N ILE A 142 8.12 8.74 -10.67
CA ILE A 142 9.07 7.76 -11.24
C ILE A 142 9.54 6.77 -10.15
N ALA A 143 9.92 7.28 -8.98
CA ALA A 143 10.37 6.44 -7.88
C ALA A 143 9.27 5.52 -7.37
N ASP A 144 8.02 6.00 -7.32
CA ASP A 144 6.87 5.23 -6.86
C ASP A 144 6.46 4.13 -7.85
N VAL A 145 6.48 4.40 -9.16
CA VAL A 145 6.24 3.36 -10.18
C VAL A 145 7.27 2.24 -10.06
N VAL A 146 8.56 2.58 -9.90
CA VAL A 146 9.61 1.58 -9.67
C VAL A 146 9.36 0.81 -8.38
N ALA A 147 9.02 1.50 -7.30
CA ALA A 147 8.72 0.88 -6.01
C ALA A 147 7.50 -0.05 -6.08
N CYS A 148 6.42 0.36 -6.77
CA CYS A 148 5.24 -0.46 -7.02
C CYS A 148 5.57 -1.72 -7.81
N THR A 149 6.43 -1.60 -8.83
CA THR A 149 6.83 -2.75 -9.65
C THR A 149 7.64 -3.76 -8.82
N CYS A 150 8.64 -3.29 -8.07
CA CYS A 150 9.40 -4.16 -7.17
C CYS A 150 8.50 -4.86 -6.13
N TRP A 151 7.56 -4.11 -5.56
CA TRP A 151 6.60 -4.65 -4.60
C TRP A 151 5.62 -5.64 -5.24
N GLY A 152 5.15 -5.38 -6.47
CA GLY A 152 4.31 -6.31 -7.23
C GLY A 152 5.00 -7.64 -7.50
N ILE A 153 6.29 -7.63 -7.81
CA ILE A 153 7.11 -8.85 -7.95
C ILE A 153 7.15 -9.60 -6.60
N ALA A 154 7.41 -8.88 -5.49
CA ALA A 154 7.43 -9.48 -4.16
C ALA A 154 6.05 -10.06 -3.78
N LEU A 155 4.96 -9.36 -4.10
CA LEU A 155 3.59 -9.85 -3.90
C LEU A 155 3.32 -11.13 -4.70
N THR A 156 3.75 -11.17 -5.97
CA THR A 156 3.64 -12.37 -6.81
C THR A 156 4.32 -13.57 -6.17
N LEU A 157 5.57 -13.42 -5.74
CA LEU A 157 6.33 -14.49 -5.09
C LEU A 157 5.68 -14.93 -3.77
N LEU A 158 5.11 -14.00 -3.02
CA LEU A 158 4.45 -14.30 -1.76
C LEU A 158 3.13 -15.05 -1.97
N VAL A 159 2.29 -14.58 -2.90
CA VAL A 159 0.99 -15.21 -3.19
C VAL A 159 1.17 -16.63 -3.75
N THR A 160 2.11 -16.82 -4.69
CA THR A 160 2.40 -18.15 -5.24
C THR A 160 3.08 -19.07 -4.24
N GLY A 161 4.06 -18.56 -3.48
CA GLY A 161 4.77 -19.36 -2.48
C GLY A 161 3.88 -19.82 -1.34
N VAL A 162 3.06 -18.95 -0.78
CA VAL A 162 2.12 -19.31 0.30
C VAL A 162 0.93 -20.10 -0.26
N GLY A 163 0.43 -19.73 -1.44
CA GLY A 163 -0.66 -20.45 -2.11
C GLY A 163 -0.33 -21.93 -2.34
N SER A 164 0.90 -22.23 -2.75
CA SER A 164 1.37 -23.61 -2.95
C SER A 164 1.58 -24.43 -1.67
N LEU A 165 1.60 -23.78 -0.50
CA LEU A 165 1.73 -24.46 0.80
C LEU A 165 0.37 -24.75 1.45
N ILE A 166 -0.68 -24.05 1.04
CA ILE A 166 -2.01 -24.13 1.67
C ILE A 166 -3.00 -24.89 0.75
N GLY A 167 -2.74 -24.92 -0.57
CA GLY A 167 -3.52 -25.70 -1.56
C GLY A 167 -2.93 -27.06 -1.79
#